data_4a25a4072d53505997d8363b64288531
#
_entry.id   4a25a4072d53505997d8363b64288531
#
_cell.length_a   1.000
_cell.length_b   1.000
_cell.length_c   1.000
_cell.angle_alpha   90.00
_cell.angle_beta   90.00
_cell.angle_gamma   90.00
#
_symmetry.space_group_name_H-M   'P 1'
#
loop_
_entity.id
_entity.type
_entity.pdbx_description
1 polymer ?
#
loop_
_entity_poly.entity_id
_entity_poly.type
_entity_poly.pdbx_seq_one_letter_code
_entity_poly.pdbx_strand_id
1 'polypeptide(L)'
;MKHTRRAQRAAPVCLILAACLLASGLTALLLAGWHARRQLALLDGFCTALVAGAPDTAEAVYRLARQRSFAAGPGVLAALGYDAGDFAAGAGALAAAAAAGLALGGGLTVLAWTLCRRAQARQLRRLTDALETARAGGAMPLLDGGEGEAARLADEIGKTVTELTRTRQAALAARDRFAQNLANIAHQLKTPLTALSLAAQAAGGETRRRMEPQLARLTRLEESLLLLARLDSGTLQLCPAQADLFTLLAMAADNLEPLAAQRKVKLEVPEGPPVTVQADPDWTMEALLNLMKNCVEHSPPGSAVRCTYTQTPLYAEVCIRDRGPGFAPADLPRLFERFYRGAGAGPGSTGIGLAIARELLERQNALLTAGNAPDGGGQFTVRFYFA
;
A
#
# COMPACT_ATOMS: atom_id res chain seq x y z
N MET A 1 -28.15 6.09 -10.73
CA MET A 1 -26.96 6.67 -10.07
C MET A 1 -26.02 7.50 -10.97
N LYS A 2 -25.92 7.30 -12.29
CA LYS A 2 -25.04 8.15 -13.16
C LYS A 2 -25.60 9.55 -13.45
N HIS A 3 -26.92 9.78 -13.42
CA HIS A 3 -27.56 11.07 -13.70
C HIS A 3 -27.41 12.09 -12.55
N THR A 4 -27.42 11.66 -11.30
CA THR A 4 -27.24 12.54 -10.13
C THR A 4 -25.82 13.10 -10.01
N ARG A 5 -24.79 12.34 -10.41
CA ARG A 5 -23.38 12.79 -10.37
C ARG A 5 -23.05 13.88 -11.40
N ARG A 6 -23.77 13.93 -12.57
CA ARG A 6 -23.62 15.00 -13.55
C ARG A 6 -24.27 16.30 -13.07
N ALA A 7 -25.44 16.21 -12.40
CA ALA A 7 -26.14 17.38 -11.88
C ALA A 7 -25.37 18.10 -10.75
N GLN A 8 -24.74 17.36 -9.83
CA GLN A 8 -23.94 17.96 -8.76
C GLN A 8 -22.63 18.62 -9.22
N ARG A 9 -22.04 18.16 -10.32
CA ARG A 9 -20.87 18.84 -10.92
C ARG A 9 -21.24 20.06 -11.75
N ALA A 10 -22.46 20.09 -12.29
CA ALA A 10 -22.97 21.23 -13.09
C ALA A 10 -23.50 22.38 -12.22
N ALA A 11 -23.99 22.12 -11.02
CA ALA A 11 -24.58 23.14 -10.14
C ALA A 11 -23.68 24.37 -9.88
N PRO A 12 -22.39 24.25 -9.49
CA PRO A 12 -21.54 25.41 -9.28
C PRO A 12 -21.23 26.15 -10.60
N VAL A 13 -21.10 25.43 -11.71
CA VAL A 13 -20.86 26.06 -13.03
C VAL A 13 -22.11 26.82 -13.50
N CYS A 14 -23.31 26.26 -13.33
CA CYS A 14 -24.57 26.93 -13.63
C CYS A 14 -24.81 28.15 -12.76
N LEU A 15 -24.48 28.11 -11.47
CA LEU A 15 -24.57 29.24 -10.56
C LEU A 15 -23.62 30.38 -10.96
N ILE A 16 -22.40 30.06 -11.35
CA ILE A 16 -21.42 31.03 -11.82
C ILE A 16 -21.87 31.68 -13.16
N LEU A 17 -22.34 30.86 -14.10
CA LEU A 17 -22.90 31.36 -15.36
C LEU A 17 -24.12 32.25 -15.13
N ALA A 18 -25.04 31.88 -14.24
CA ALA A 18 -26.19 32.67 -13.86
C ALA A 18 -25.77 34.01 -13.23
N ALA A 19 -24.78 34.01 -12.34
CA ALA A 19 -24.24 35.25 -11.74
C ALA A 19 -23.58 36.18 -12.79
N CYS A 20 -22.84 35.60 -13.76
CA CYS A 20 -22.27 36.36 -14.87
C CYS A 20 -23.33 36.96 -15.78
N LEU A 21 -24.39 36.21 -16.10
CA LEU A 21 -25.51 36.69 -16.88
C LEU A 21 -26.29 37.80 -16.16
N LEU A 22 -26.52 37.66 -14.86
CA LEU A 22 -27.15 38.68 -14.03
C LEU A 22 -26.30 39.96 -13.95
N ALA A 23 -25.00 39.83 -13.75
CA ALA A 23 -24.07 40.95 -13.72
C ALA A 23 -24.03 41.69 -15.06
N SER A 24 -23.96 40.94 -16.18
CA SER A 24 -24.00 41.54 -17.53
C SER A 24 -25.35 42.20 -17.85
N GLY A 25 -26.46 41.58 -17.43
CA GLY A 25 -27.80 42.18 -17.57
C GLY A 25 -27.95 43.46 -16.77
N LEU A 26 -27.46 43.49 -15.54
CA LEU A 26 -27.51 44.70 -14.69
C LEU A 26 -26.64 45.84 -15.26
N THR A 27 -25.43 45.51 -15.76
CA THR A 27 -24.57 46.52 -16.41
C THR A 27 -25.22 47.08 -17.69
N ALA A 28 -25.85 46.21 -18.49
CA ALA A 28 -26.58 46.64 -19.70
C ALA A 28 -27.76 47.56 -19.37
N LEU A 29 -28.55 47.28 -18.32
CA LEU A 29 -29.66 48.12 -17.84
C LEU A 29 -29.17 49.46 -17.31
N LEU A 30 -28.09 49.49 -16.53
CA LEU A 30 -27.51 50.74 -16.03
C LEU A 30 -27.00 51.64 -17.17
N LEU A 31 -26.36 51.01 -18.17
CA LEU A 31 -25.86 51.73 -19.36
C LEU A 31 -26.99 52.26 -20.24
N ALA A 32 -28.05 51.46 -20.45
CA ALA A 32 -29.24 51.91 -21.18
C ALA A 32 -29.92 53.10 -20.48
N GLY A 33 -30.06 53.04 -19.14
CA GLY A 33 -30.58 54.13 -18.34
C GLY A 33 -29.71 55.39 -18.38
N TRP A 34 -28.39 55.26 -18.34
CA TRP A 34 -27.44 56.34 -18.47
C TRP A 34 -27.52 56.98 -19.86
N HIS A 35 -27.60 56.20 -20.91
CA HIS A 35 -27.70 56.63 -22.29
C HIS A 35 -29.02 57.42 -22.52
N ALA A 36 -30.15 56.89 -22.03
CA ALA A 36 -31.43 57.51 -22.10
C ALA A 36 -31.45 58.89 -21.39
N ARG A 37 -30.85 58.97 -20.18
CA ARG A 37 -30.74 60.27 -19.45
C ARG A 37 -29.87 61.27 -20.19
N ARG A 38 -28.78 60.85 -20.83
CA ARG A 38 -27.89 61.72 -21.61
C ARG A 38 -28.58 62.23 -22.87
N GLN A 39 -29.34 61.39 -23.58
CA GLN A 39 -30.13 61.79 -24.72
C GLN A 39 -31.20 62.81 -24.30
N LEU A 40 -31.89 62.60 -23.18
CA LEU A 40 -32.85 63.48 -22.63
C LEU A 40 -32.24 64.89 -22.31
N ALA A 41 -31.09 64.93 -21.66
CA ALA A 41 -30.35 66.12 -21.32
C ALA A 41 -29.89 66.92 -22.56
N LEU A 42 -29.47 66.24 -23.62
CA LEU A 42 -29.08 66.85 -24.90
C LEU A 42 -30.30 67.48 -25.60
N LEU A 43 -31.44 66.78 -25.65
CA LEU A 43 -32.69 67.26 -26.22
C LEU A 43 -33.22 68.40 -25.40
N ASP A 44 -33.18 68.36 -24.08
CA ASP A 44 -33.62 69.42 -23.19
C ASP A 44 -32.78 70.71 -23.37
N GLY A 45 -31.43 70.53 -23.42
CA GLY A 45 -30.49 71.57 -23.71
C GLY A 45 -30.77 72.26 -25.08
N PHE A 46 -31.04 71.46 -26.11
CA PHE A 46 -31.36 71.93 -27.44
C PHE A 46 -32.69 72.68 -27.46
N CYS A 47 -33.74 72.12 -26.85
CA CYS A 47 -35.06 72.84 -26.75
C CYS A 47 -34.92 74.09 -25.95
N THR A 48 -34.16 74.15 -24.87
CA THR A 48 -33.92 75.31 -24.06
C THR A 48 -33.18 76.39 -24.84
N ALA A 49 -32.17 76.06 -25.61
CA ALA A 49 -31.42 76.98 -26.45
C ALA A 49 -32.30 77.56 -27.59
N LEU A 50 -33.18 76.75 -28.19
CA LEU A 50 -34.15 77.16 -29.19
C LEU A 50 -35.13 78.18 -28.64
N VAL A 51 -35.72 77.95 -27.49
CA VAL A 51 -36.65 78.86 -26.82
C VAL A 51 -35.95 80.12 -26.40
N ALA A 52 -34.71 80.11 -25.95
CA ALA A 52 -33.92 81.25 -25.58
C ALA A 52 -33.55 82.14 -26.81
N GLY A 53 -33.26 81.52 -27.97
CA GLY A 53 -32.88 82.21 -29.21
C GLY A 53 -34.09 82.83 -30.01
N ALA A 54 -35.29 82.27 -29.84
CA ALA A 54 -36.51 82.68 -30.53
C ALA A 54 -37.72 82.44 -29.64
N PRO A 55 -38.07 83.41 -28.77
CA PRO A 55 -39.15 83.25 -27.79
C PRO A 55 -40.52 82.96 -28.43
N ASP A 56 -40.80 83.48 -29.65
CA ASP A 56 -42.04 83.23 -30.38
C ASP A 56 -42.24 81.73 -30.77
N THR A 57 -41.20 80.92 -30.73
CA THR A 57 -41.26 79.50 -31.04
C THR A 57 -41.54 78.59 -29.81
N ALA A 58 -41.53 79.14 -28.61
CA ALA A 58 -41.68 78.43 -27.35
C ALA A 58 -42.97 77.60 -27.29
N GLU A 59 -44.11 78.24 -27.72
CA GLU A 59 -45.40 77.53 -27.70
C GLU A 59 -45.46 76.36 -28.68
N ALA A 60 -44.80 76.43 -29.83
CA ALA A 60 -44.71 75.38 -30.81
C ALA A 60 -43.84 74.21 -30.29
N VAL A 61 -42.71 74.52 -29.66
CA VAL A 61 -41.82 73.51 -29.05
C VAL A 61 -42.50 72.72 -27.92
N TYR A 62 -43.20 73.45 -27.00
CA TYR A 62 -43.99 72.82 -25.93
C TYR A 62 -45.16 72.01 -26.47
N ARG A 63 -45.81 72.37 -27.54
CA ARG A 63 -46.91 71.65 -28.18
C ARG A 63 -46.37 70.34 -28.79
N LEU A 64 -45.28 70.39 -29.54
CA LEU A 64 -44.62 69.21 -30.14
C LEU A 64 -44.09 68.25 -29.06
N ALA A 65 -43.44 68.74 -28.02
CA ALA A 65 -42.98 67.94 -26.92
C ALA A 65 -44.09 67.17 -26.17
N ARG A 66 -45.27 67.89 -26.02
CA ARG A 66 -46.45 67.28 -25.37
C ARG A 66 -47.16 66.23 -26.20
N GLN A 67 -47.15 66.44 -27.53
CA GLN A 67 -47.77 65.48 -28.47
C GLN A 67 -46.96 64.16 -28.63
N ARG A 68 -45.71 64.13 -28.23
CA ARG A 68 -44.79 62.95 -28.37
C ARG A 68 -44.77 62.37 -29.82
N SER A 69 -45.26 63.16 -30.80
CA SER A 69 -45.34 62.74 -32.18
C SER A 69 -44.32 63.53 -33.00
N PHE A 70 -43.20 62.91 -33.26
CA PHE A 70 -42.20 63.46 -34.16
C PHE A 70 -42.42 62.83 -35.54
N ALA A 71 -42.86 63.58 -36.52
CA ALA A 71 -43.02 63.08 -37.87
C ALA A 71 -41.64 62.66 -38.44
N ALA A 72 -41.55 61.43 -38.98
CA ALA A 72 -40.37 60.97 -39.70
C ALA A 72 -40.31 61.75 -41.05
N GLY A 73 -39.65 62.86 -41.03
CA GLY A 73 -39.29 63.61 -42.26
C GLY A 73 -37.76 63.61 -42.44
N PRO A 74 -37.22 64.03 -43.59
CA PRO A 74 -35.80 64.22 -43.74
C PRO A 74 -35.30 65.07 -42.59
N GLY A 75 -34.49 64.49 -41.70
CA GLY A 75 -34.09 65.11 -40.46
C GLY A 75 -33.34 66.41 -40.74
N VAL A 76 -33.71 67.47 -40.05
CA VAL A 76 -33.03 68.77 -40.16
C VAL A 76 -31.53 68.64 -39.89
N LEU A 77 -31.14 67.77 -39.02
CA LEU A 77 -29.73 67.47 -38.70
C LEU A 77 -29.00 66.79 -39.88
N ALA A 78 -29.69 65.90 -40.59
CA ALA A 78 -29.13 65.28 -41.81
C ALA A 78 -28.98 66.29 -42.93
N ALA A 79 -29.93 67.28 -43.05
CA ALA A 79 -29.83 68.36 -44.00
C ALA A 79 -28.66 69.34 -43.66
N LEU A 80 -28.23 69.41 -42.40
CA LEU A 80 -27.10 70.19 -41.91
C LEU A 80 -25.76 69.35 -41.96
N GLY A 81 -25.79 68.13 -42.46
CA GLY A 81 -24.60 67.35 -42.61
C GLY A 81 -24.18 66.49 -41.38
N TYR A 82 -25.05 66.46 -40.34
CA TYR A 82 -24.78 65.59 -39.14
C TYR A 82 -25.24 64.20 -39.41
N ASP A 83 -24.39 63.27 -39.06
CA ASP A 83 -24.70 61.83 -39.12
C ASP A 83 -24.77 61.19 -37.70
N ALA A 84 -25.22 59.94 -37.64
CA ALA A 84 -25.30 59.18 -36.37
C ALA A 84 -23.91 59.00 -35.67
N GLY A 85 -22.82 59.13 -36.42
CA GLY A 85 -21.45 59.05 -35.88
C GLY A 85 -21.10 60.27 -35.02
N ASP A 86 -21.59 61.45 -35.36
CA ASP A 86 -21.35 62.68 -34.59
C ASP A 86 -21.95 62.63 -33.17
N PHE A 87 -23.02 61.85 -33.02
CA PHE A 87 -23.66 61.54 -31.73
C PHE A 87 -23.16 60.28 -31.03
N ALA A 88 -22.28 59.55 -31.67
CA ALA A 88 -21.73 58.29 -31.15
C ALA A 88 -20.64 58.51 -30.09
N ALA A 89 -20.39 59.70 -29.59
CA ALA A 89 -19.33 60.02 -28.61
C ALA A 89 -19.44 59.28 -27.27
N GLY A 90 -20.45 58.40 -27.10
CA GLY A 90 -20.58 57.47 -25.93
C GLY A 90 -20.30 56.00 -26.25
N ALA A 91 -20.15 55.58 -27.52
CA ALA A 91 -20.01 54.18 -27.89
C ALA A 91 -18.72 53.58 -27.34
N GLY A 92 -17.62 54.32 -27.31
CA GLY A 92 -16.36 53.88 -26.71
C GLY A 92 -16.43 53.64 -25.19
N ALA A 93 -17.19 54.51 -24.47
CA ALA A 93 -17.40 54.34 -23.03
C ALA A 93 -18.28 53.11 -22.72
N LEU A 94 -19.28 52.84 -23.58
CA LEU A 94 -20.13 51.63 -23.50
C LEU A 94 -19.33 50.36 -23.75
N ALA A 95 -18.48 50.35 -24.77
CA ALA A 95 -17.59 49.23 -25.07
C ALA A 95 -16.58 48.95 -23.94
N ALA A 96 -15.99 50.05 -23.39
CA ALA A 96 -15.06 49.94 -22.28
C ALA A 96 -15.72 49.38 -21.00
N ALA A 97 -16.94 49.85 -20.69
CA ALA A 97 -17.71 49.35 -19.53
C ALA A 97 -18.13 47.86 -19.70
N ALA A 98 -18.53 47.46 -20.92
CA ALA A 98 -18.84 46.05 -21.22
C ALA A 98 -17.59 45.17 -21.10
N ALA A 99 -16.45 45.62 -21.60
CA ALA A 99 -15.16 44.89 -21.48
C ALA A 99 -14.72 44.79 -20.01
N ALA A 100 -14.86 45.83 -19.22
CA ALA A 100 -14.59 45.83 -17.78
C ALA A 100 -15.51 44.84 -17.02
N GLY A 101 -16.79 44.78 -17.36
CA GLY A 101 -17.76 43.84 -16.80
C GLY A 101 -17.39 42.38 -17.10
N LEU A 102 -16.99 42.09 -18.34
CA LEU A 102 -16.54 40.77 -18.75
C LEU A 102 -15.23 40.37 -18.05
N ALA A 103 -14.27 41.27 -17.93
CA ALA A 103 -13.00 41.03 -17.25
C ALA A 103 -13.21 40.76 -15.76
N LEU A 104 -14.06 41.54 -15.07
CA LEU A 104 -14.40 41.29 -13.67
C LEU A 104 -15.14 39.98 -13.46
N GLY A 105 -16.15 39.67 -14.28
CA GLY A 105 -16.88 38.40 -14.23
C GLY A 105 -15.98 37.21 -14.51
N GLY A 106 -15.13 37.27 -15.55
CA GLY A 106 -14.14 36.27 -15.86
C GLY A 106 -13.11 36.08 -14.74
N GLY A 107 -12.61 37.20 -14.16
CA GLY A 107 -11.69 37.13 -13.02
C GLY A 107 -12.29 36.44 -11.79
N LEU A 108 -13.53 36.77 -11.44
CA LEU A 108 -14.24 36.16 -10.32
C LEU A 108 -14.48 34.67 -10.55
N THR A 109 -14.84 34.25 -11.77
CA THR A 109 -15.03 32.80 -12.10
C THR A 109 -13.74 32.01 -11.99
N VAL A 110 -12.62 32.53 -12.52
CA VAL A 110 -11.29 31.91 -12.39
C VAL A 110 -10.86 31.84 -10.93
N LEU A 111 -11.11 32.91 -10.15
CA LEU A 111 -10.79 32.87 -8.71
C LEU A 111 -11.60 31.83 -7.97
N ALA A 112 -12.92 31.79 -8.17
CA ALA A 112 -13.78 30.77 -7.53
C ALA A 112 -13.35 29.32 -7.91
N TRP A 113 -13.06 29.12 -9.20
CA TRP A 113 -12.58 27.80 -9.67
C TRP A 113 -11.24 27.40 -9.06
N THR A 114 -10.27 28.33 -8.96
CA THR A 114 -8.95 28.02 -8.34
C THR A 114 -9.09 27.76 -6.84
N LEU A 115 -9.97 28.50 -6.14
CA LEU A 115 -10.24 28.25 -4.71
C LEU A 115 -10.89 26.89 -4.48
N CYS A 116 -11.89 26.50 -5.29
CA CYS A 116 -12.52 25.19 -5.24
C CYS A 116 -11.50 24.07 -5.54
N ARG A 117 -10.67 24.21 -6.58
CA ARG A 117 -9.62 23.24 -6.89
C ARG A 117 -8.60 23.09 -5.76
N ARG A 118 -8.18 24.21 -5.15
CA ARG A 118 -7.25 24.20 -4.01
C ARG A 118 -7.86 23.51 -2.79
N ALA A 119 -9.16 23.72 -2.53
CA ALA A 119 -9.87 23.05 -1.45
C ALA A 119 -9.94 21.52 -1.67
N GLN A 120 -10.30 21.07 -2.87
CA GLN A 120 -10.32 19.65 -3.23
C GLN A 120 -8.92 18.99 -3.15
N ALA A 121 -7.90 19.68 -3.65
CA ALA A 121 -6.51 19.18 -3.58
C ALA A 121 -6.01 19.04 -2.13
N ARG A 122 -6.40 19.97 -1.23
CA ARG A 122 -6.08 19.87 0.20
C ARG A 122 -6.77 18.67 0.85
N GLN A 123 -8.04 18.42 0.52
CA GLN A 123 -8.75 17.24 1.04
C GLN A 123 -8.10 15.92 0.59
N LEU A 124 -7.75 15.82 -0.70
CA LEU A 124 -7.06 14.63 -1.21
C LEU A 124 -5.70 14.39 -0.54
N ARG A 125 -4.91 15.46 -0.36
CA ARG A 125 -3.62 15.35 0.36
C ARG A 125 -3.81 14.88 1.80
N ARG A 126 -4.76 15.41 2.54
CA ARG A 126 -5.07 14.97 3.91
C ARG A 126 -5.42 13.48 3.98
N LEU A 127 -6.20 12.98 3.01
CA LEU A 127 -6.52 11.55 2.91
C LEU A 127 -5.28 10.70 2.62
N THR A 128 -4.42 11.17 1.72
CA THR A 128 -3.15 10.46 1.41
C THR A 128 -2.23 10.43 2.62
N ASP A 129 -2.04 11.57 3.29
CA ASP A 129 -1.18 11.66 4.49
C ASP A 129 -1.73 10.78 5.64
N ALA A 130 -3.07 10.75 5.81
CA ALA A 130 -3.71 9.89 6.80
C ALA A 130 -3.52 8.39 6.49
N LEU A 131 -3.62 7.99 5.22
CA LEU A 131 -3.36 6.61 4.79
C LEU A 131 -1.88 6.21 4.96
N GLU A 132 -0.95 7.12 4.66
CA GLU A 132 0.48 6.87 4.89
C GLU A 132 0.80 6.72 6.37
N THR A 133 0.21 7.57 7.23
CA THR A 133 0.35 7.48 8.68
C THR A 133 -0.21 6.16 9.21
N ALA A 134 -1.38 5.74 8.73
CA ALA A 134 -1.98 4.45 9.07
C ALA A 134 -1.13 3.26 8.60
N ARG A 135 -0.52 3.36 7.40
CA ARG A 135 0.40 2.34 6.87
C ARG A 135 1.67 2.20 7.71
N ALA A 136 2.16 3.31 8.26
CA ALA A 136 3.30 3.33 9.18
C ALA A 136 2.95 2.84 10.61
N GLY A 137 1.69 2.47 10.88
CA GLY A 137 1.23 1.98 12.19
C GLY A 137 0.82 3.08 13.15
N GLY A 138 0.72 4.33 12.71
CA GLY A 138 0.21 5.45 13.49
C GLY A 138 -1.32 5.47 13.60
N ALA A 139 -1.84 6.14 14.63
CA ALA A 139 -3.28 6.37 14.75
C ALA A 139 -3.77 7.29 13.62
N MET A 140 -4.84 6.90 12.96
CA MET A 140 -5.45 7.74 11.94
C MET A 140 -6.00 9.03 12.57
N PRO A 141 -5.57 10.22 12.13
CA PRO A 141 -6.14 11.47 12.63
C PRO A 141 -7.63 11.54 12.27
N LEU A 142 -8.45 11.98 13.24
CA LEU A 142 -9.86 12.25 13.00
C LEU A 142 -9.96 13.29 11.87
N LEU A 143 -10.44 12.86 10.73
CA LEU A 143 -10.72 13.76 9.61
C LEU A 143 -12.03 14.49 9.95
N ASP A 144 -11.93 15.76 10.32
CA ASP A 144 -13.08 16.61 10.59
C ASP A 144 -14.03 16.60 9.38
N GLY A 145 -15.23 16.09 9.63
CA GLY A 145 -16.23 15.80 8.62
C GLY A 145 -16.82 17.04 8.01
N GLY A 146 -16.40 17.36 6.80
CA GLY A 146 -17.22 18.19 5.93
C GLY A 146 -18.46 17.38 5.50
N GLU A 147 -19.58 18.05 5.26
CA GLU A 147 -20.77 17.42 4.67
C GLU A 147 -20.50 17.07 3.19
N GLY A 148 -20.67 15.80 2.81
CA GLY A 148 -20.57 15.37 1.41
C GLY A 148 -20.09 13.94 1.20
N GLU A 149 -20.08 13.48 -0.06
CA GLU A 149 -19.64 12.12 -0.45
C GLU A 149 -18.17 11.85 -0.08
N ALA A 150 -17.31 12.86 -0.12
CA ALA A 150 -15.90 12.73 0.27
C ALA A 150 -15.71 12.46 1.78
N ALA A 151 -16.55 13.08 2.62
CA ALA A 151 -16.53 12.83 4.05
C ALA A 151 -17.01 11.42 4.40
N ARG A 152 -18.05 10.92 3.72
CA ARG A 152 -18.51 9.55 3.87
C ARG A 152 -17.45 8.52 3.47
N LEU A 153 -16.75 8.78 2.35
CA LEU A 153 -15.66 7.93 1.89
C LEU A 153 -14.50 7.94 2.89
N ALA A 154 -14.16 9.11 3.44
CA ALA A 154 -13.12 9.23 4.46
C ALA A 154 -13.47 8.46 5.75
N ASP A 155 -14.73 8.52 6.20
CA ASP A 155 -15.23 7.77 7.36
C ASP A 155 -15.19 6.26 7.12
N GLU A 156 -15.62 5.79 5.93
CA GLU A 156 -15.58 4.37 5.56
C GLU A 156 -14.15 3.83 5.48
N ILE A 157 -13.24 4.62 4.86
CA ILE A 157 -11.81 4.29 4.85
C ILE A 157 -11.26 4.26 6.28
N GLY A 158 -11.61 5.23 7.13
CA GLY A 158 -11.18 5.29 8.53
C GLY A 158 -11.62 4.06 9.33
N LYS A 159 -12.86 3.64 9.17
CA LYS A 159 -13.40 2.42 9.79
C LYS A 159 -12.65 1.18 9.32
N THR A 160 -12.47 1.03 8.00
CA THR A 160 -11.77 -0.12 7.41
C THR A 160 -10.31 -0.21 7.87
N VAL A 161 -9.61 0.93 7.90
CA VAL A 161 -8.22 0.99 8.39
C VAL A 161 -8.13 0.66 9.88
N THR A 162 -9.06 1.18 10.68
CA THR A 162 -9.13 0.90 12.13
C THR A 162 -9.41 -0.58 12.38
N GLU A 163 -10.34 -1.17 11.67
CA GLU A 163 -10.67 -2.60 11.75
C GLU A 163 -9.50 -3.48 11.33
N LEU A 164 -8.84 -3.15 10.21
CA LEU A 164 -7.64 -3.85 9.74
C LEU A 164 -6.50 -3.78 10.75
N THR A 165 -6.27 -2.59 11.32
CA THR A 165 -5.24 -2.39 12.34
C THR A 165 -5.54 -3.19 13.60
N ARG A 166 -6.80 -3.18 14.06
CA ARG A 166 -7.24 -3.96 15.22
C ARG A 166 -7.11 -5.47 14.98
N THR A 167 -7.51 -5.94 13.80
CA THR A 167 -7.39 -7.36 13.42
C THR A 167 -5.92 -7.79 13.38
N ARG A 168 -5.05 -6.95 12.78
CA ARG A 168 -3.60 -7.19 12.76
C ARG A 168 -3.02 -7.25 14.17
N GLN A 169 -3.36 -6.30 15.03
CA GLN A 169 -2.89 -6.29 16.42
C GLN A 169 -3.40 -7.51 17.21
N ALA A 170 -4.65 -7.90 17.02
CA ALA A 170 -5.21 -9.10 17.64
C ALA A 170 -4.49 -10.38 17.15
N ALA A 171 -4.17 -10.48 15.86
CA ALA A 171 -3.42 -11.59 15.30
C ALA A 171 -1.99 -11.67 15.85
N LEU A 172 -1.29 -10.53 15.95
CA LEU A 172 0.04 -10.46 16.57
C LEU A 172 0.00 -10.86 18.05
N ALA A 173 -0.95 -10.32 18.81
CA ALA A 173 -1.12 -10.69 20.22
C ALA A 173 -1.52 -12.17 20.44
N ALA A 174 -2.29 -12.76 19.51
CA ALA A 174 -2.60 -14.19 19.54
C ALA A 174 -1.36 -15.04 19.25
N ARG A 175 -0.54 -14.63 18.27
CA ARG A 175 0.74 -15.26 17.93
C ARG A 175 1.68 -15.25 19.14
N ASP A 176 1.85 -14.10 19.78
CA ASP A 176 2.74 -13.95 20.96
C ASP A 176 2.26 -14.81 22.13
N ARG A 177 0.95 -14.82 22.41
CA ARG A 177 0.36 -15.71 23.43
C ARG A 177 0.57 -17.18 23.11
N PHE A 178 0.44 -17.57 21.85
CA PHE A 178 0.68 -18.94 21.42
C PHE A 178 2.14 -19.34 21.62
N ALA A 179 3.08 -18.48 21.23
CA ALA A 179 4.52 -18.68 21.44
C ALA A 179 4.84 -18.83 22.94
N GLN A 180 4.28 -17.99 23.78
CA GLN A 180 4.50 -18.02 25.23
C GLN A 180 3.92 -19.29 25.88
N ASN A 181 2.75 -19.75 25.42
CA ASN A 181 2.17 -21.00 25.88
C ASN A 181 3.03 -22.20 25.48
N LEU A 182 3.55 -22.22 24.23
CA LEU A 182 4.47 -23.29 23.79
C LEU A 182 5.76 -23.32 24.63
N ALA A 183 6.34 -22.17 24.91
CA ALA A 183 7.54 -22.06 25.73
C ALA A 183 7.28 -22.59 27.17
N ASN A 184 6.12 -22.24 27.76
CA ASN A 184 5.72 -22.72 29.07
C ASN A 184 5.51 -24.24 29.10
N ILE A 185 4.85 -24.79 28.09
CA ILE A 185 4.62 -26.25 27.96
C ILE A 185 5.98 -26.97 27.80
N ALA A 186 6.86 -26.49 26.94
CA ALA A 186 8.19 -27.04 26.76
C ALA A 186 8.96 -27.04 28.08
N HIS A 187 8.96 -25.94 28.82
CA HIS A 187 9.64 -25.85 30.10
C HIS A 187 9.04 -26.77 31.16
N GLN A 188 7.72 -26.94 31.20
CA GLN A 188 7.05 -27.87 32.10
C GLN A 188 7.28 -29.35 31.72
N LEU A 189 7.54 -29.64 30.45
CA LEU A 189 7.90 -30.99 29.98
C LEU A 189 9.34 -31.35 30.33
N LYS A 190 10.26 -30.40 30.40
CA LYS A 190 11.67 -30.61 30.70
C LYS A 190 11.88 -31.30 32.04
N THR A 191 11.20 -30.86 33.07
CA THR A 191 11.35 -31.40 34.45
C THR A 191 10.96 -32.89 34.54
N PRO A 192 9.76 -33.36 34.10
CA PRO A 192 9.41 -34.77 34.15
C PRO A 192 10.29 -35.62 33.20
N LEU A 193 10.72 -35.07 32.04
CA LEU A 193 11.65 -35.79 31.15
C LEU A 193 13.01 -36.04 31.79
N THR A 194 13.53 -35.03 32.50
CA THR A 194 14.78 -35.17 33.24
C THR A 194 14.66 -36.24 34.33
N ALA A 195 13.55 -36.21 35.10
CA ALA A 195 13.28 -37.22 36.13
C ALA A 195 13.14 -38.65 35.56
N LEU A 196 12.41 -38.77 34.43
CA LEU A 196 12.26 -40.05 33.73
C LEU A 196 13.59 -40.55 33.15
N SER A 197 14.45 -39.65 32.65
CA SER A 197 15.78 -40.00 32.14
C SER A 197 16.67 -40.54 33.26
N LEU A 198 16.66 -39.90 34.44
CA LEU A 198 17.38 -40.36 35.61
C LEU A 198 16.85 -41.74 36.10
N ALA A 199 15.53 -41.92 36.15
CA ALA A 199 14.91 -43.18 36.52
C ALA A 199 15.25 -44.31 35.52
N ALA A 200 15.27 -44.02 34.22
CA ALA A 200 15.66 -44.95 33.19
C ALA A 200 17.14 -45.37 33.29
N GLN A 201 18.02 -44.43 33.65
CA GLN A 201 19.44 -44.70 33.92
C GLN A 201 19.62 -45.62 35.13
N ALA A 202 18.82 -45.40 36.19
CA ALA A 202 18.84 -46.22 37.40
C ALA A 202 18.25 -47.63 37.22
N ALA A 203 17.30 -47.79 36.27
CA ALA A 203 16.58 -49.05 36.07
C ALA A 203 17.42 -50.18 35.49
N GLY A 204 18.54 -49.92 34.83
CA GLY A 204 19.42 -50.93 34.23
C GLY A 204 18.78 -51.89 33.22
N GLY A 205 19.61 -52.61 32.45
CA GLY A 205 19.18 -53.74 31.58
C GLY A 205 18.22 -53.38 30.44
N GLU A 206 17.26 -54.27 30.19
CA GLU A 206 16.30 -54.19 29.08
C GLU A 206 15.37 -52.95 29.16
N THR A 207 14.97 -52.55 30.37
CA THR A 207 14.08 -51.40 30.59
C THR A 207 14.77 -50.12 30.16
N ARG A 208 16.03 -49.94 30.49
CA ARG A 208 16.82 -48.78 30.04
C ARG A 208 16.92 -48.71 28.52
N ARG A 209 17.24 -49.82 27.85
CA ARG A 209 17.36 -49.90 26.38
C ARG A 209 16.07 -49.53 25.67
N ARG A 210 14.92 -49.85 26.25
CA ARG A 210 13.58 -49.47 25.67
C ARG A 210 13.19 -48.04 25.95
N MET A 211 13.52 -47.47 27.11
CA MET A 211 13.15 -46.14 27.52
C MET A 211 14.02 -45.04 26.90
N GLU A 212 15.33 -45.26 26.83
CA GLU A 212 16.32 -44.29 26.38
C GLU A 212 16.01 -43.69 25.01
N PRO A 213 15.63 -44.43 23.95
CA PRO A 213 15.25 -43.85 22.65
C PRO A 213 13.97 -42.99 22.71
N GLN A 214 13.01 -43.39 23.55
CA GLN A 214 11.77 -42.64 23.69
C GLN A 214 11.98 -41.29 24.43
N LEU A 215 12.81 -41.34 25.46
CA LEU A 215 13.21 -40.14 26.21
C LEU A 215 14.01 -39.19 25.33
N ALA A 216 14.99 -39.68 24.57
CA ALA A 216 15.74 -38.87 23.63
C ALA A 216 14.85 -38.23 22.54
N ARG A 217 13.80 -38.95 22.13
CA ARG A 217 12.80 -38.37 21.19
C ARG A 217 11.98 -37.25 21.83
N LEU A 218 11.53 -37.44 23.07
CA LEU A 218 10.75 -36.44 23.79
C LEU A 218 11.58 -35.17 24.09
N THR A 219 12.86 -35.36 24.47
CA THR A 219 13.77 -34.21 24.67
C THR A 219 13.97 -33.41 23.38
N ARG A 220 14.20 -34.09 22.25
CA ARG A 220 14.30 -33.38 20.95
C ARG A 220 13.01 -32.66 20.57
N LEU A 221 11.85 -33.22 20.90
CA LEU A 221 10.57 -32.55 20.65
C LEU A 221 10.43 -31.28 21.53
N GLU A 222 10.79 -31.37 22.81
CA GLU A 222 10.79 -30.23 23.75
C GLU A 222 11.70 -29.12 23.24
N GLU A 223 12.96 -29.42 22.89
CA GLU A 223 13.92 -28.48 22.32
C GLU A 223 13.42 -27.81 21.05
N SER A 224 12.82 -28.59 20.14
CA SER A 224 12.23 -28.06 18.91
C SER A 224 11.05 -27.12 19.17
N LEU A 225 10.20 -27.43 20.16
CA LEU A 225 9.09 -26.59 20.57
C LEU A 225 9.56 -25.28 21.20
N LEU A 226 10.60 -25.35 22.03
CA LEU A 226 11.20 -24.18 22.66
C LEU A 226 11.84 -23.25 21.61
N LEU A 227 12.57 -23.83 20.64
CA LEU A 227 13.15 -23.06 19.53
C LEU A 227 12.06 -22.40 18.68
N LEU A 228 10.99 -23.13 18.36
CA LEU A 228 9.86 -22.60 17.63
C LEU A 228 9.19 -21.43 18.37
N ALA A 229 9.02 -21.56 19.69
CA ALA A 229 8.46 -20.50 20.52
C ALA A 229 9.34 -19.22 20.53
N ARG A 230 10.68 -19.38 20.56
CA ARG A 230 11.63 -18.25 20.46
C ARG A 230 11.62 -17.61 19.08
N LEU A 231 11.47 -18.41 18.03
CA LEU A 231 11.29 -17.91 16.67
C LEU A 231 9.99 -17.10 16.55
N ASP A 232 8.87 -17.62 17.07
CA ASP A 232 7.57 -16.95 16.99
C ASP A 232 7.52 -15.63 17.77
N SER A 233 8.08 -15.60 18.96
CA SER A 233 8.14 -14.39 19.80
C SER A 233 9.14 -13.34 19.29
N GLY A 234 9.99 -13.69 18.31
CA GLY A 234 11.06 -12.79 17.85
C GLY A 234 12.18 -12.58 18.87
N THR A 235 12.24 -13.41 19.93
CA THR A 235 13.28 -13.31 20.98
C THR A 235 14.58 -13.99 20.59
N LEU A 236 14.60 -14.74 19.48
CA LEU A 236 15.83 -15.32 18.95
C LEU A 236 16.70 -14.18 18.37
N GLN A 237 17.85 -13.96 19.01
CA GLN A 237 18.85 -13.02 18.51
C GLN A 237 19.78 -13.76 17.54
N LEU A 238 19.95 -13.23 16.36
CA LEU A 238 20.91 -13.71 15.36
C LEU A 238 22.18 -12.87 15.46
N CYS A 239 23.31 -13.53 15.36
CA CYS A 239 24.65 -12.91 15.35
C CYS A 239 25.31 -13.13 13.96
N PRO A 240 24.93 -12.37 12.91
CA PRO A 240 25.46 -12.58 11.57
C PRO A 240 26.98 -12.37 11.54
N ALA A 241 27.68 -13.34 10.96
CA ALA A 241 29.12 -13.31 10.75
C ALA A 241 29.44 -13.80 9.32
N GLN A 242 30.67 -13.64 8.90
CA GLN A 242 31.12 -14.31 7.68
C GLN A 242 31.28 -15.81 7.93
N ALA A 243 30.41 -16.59 7.33
CA ALA A 243 30.37 -18.03 7.47
C ALA A 243 30.75 -18.72 6.15
N ASP A 244 31.69 -19.63 6.17
CA ASP A 244 32.07 -20.45 5.02
C ASP A 244 31.12 -21.63 4.85
N LEU A 245 30.49 -21.75 3.68
CA LEU A 245 29.47 -22.77 3.42
C LEU A 245 30.02 -24.21 3.46
N PHE A 246 31.24 -24.39 3.00
CA PHE A 246 31.87 -25.72 3.09
C PHE A 246 32.03 -26.18 4.55
N THR A 247 32.57 -25.28 5.37
CA THR A 247 32.77 -25.54 6.81
C THR A 247 31.44 -25.90 7.51
N LEU A 248 30.38 -25.12 7.25
CA LEU A 248 29.05 -25.36 7.83
C LEU A 248 28.47 -26.70 7.39
N LEU A 249 28.58 -27.04 6.09
CA LEU A 249 28.09 -28.32 5.55
C LEU A 249 28.92 -29.51 6.08
N ALA A 250 30.23 -29.38 6.18
CA ALA A 250 31.10 -30.42 6.73
C ALA A 250 30.79 -30.67 8.20
N MET A 251 30.67 -29.62 9.01
CA MET A 251 30.30 -29.77 10.43
C MET A 251 28.90 -30.39 10.60
N ALA A 252 27.93 -30.02 9.75
CA ALA A 252 26.60 -30.63 9.77
C ALA A 252 26.66 -32.12 9.37
N ALA A 253 27.49 -32.47 8.39
CA ALA A 253 27.72 -33.87 7.98
C ALA A 253 28.37 -34.70 9.10
N ASP A 254 29.38 -34.16 9.76
CA ASP A 254 30.05 -34.84 10.91
C ASP A 254 29.06 -35.10 12.05
N ASN A 255 28.19 -34.13 12.36
CA ASN A 255 27.13 -34.32 13.36
C ASN A 255 26.11 -35.40 12.99
N LEU A 256 25.91 -35.64 11.70
CA LEU A 256 24.98 -36.68 11.20
C LEU A 256 25.62 -38.03 10.91
N GLU A 257 26.93 -38.14 10.99
CA GLU A 257 27.66 -39.39 10.69
C GLU A 257 27.12 -40.62 11.45
N PRO A 258 26.78 -40.53 12.76
CA PRO A 258 26.21 -41.67 13.47
C PRO A 258 24.86 -42.11 12.90
N LEU A 259 24.01 -41.19 12.50
CA LEU A 259 22.71 -41.48 11.88
C LEU A 259 22.90 -42.04 10.46
N ALA A 260 23.79 -41.45 9.70
CA ALA A 260 24.13 -41.89 8.34
C ALA A 260 24.69 -43.31 8.32
N ALA A 261 25.61 -43.63 9.23
CA ALA A 261 26.16 -44.98 9.42
C ALA A 261 25.05 -45.98 9.81
N GLN A 262 24.17 -45.62 10.76
CA GLN A 262 23.03 -46.46 11.15
C GLN A 262 22.10 -46.77 9.97
N ARG A 263 21.86 -45.77 9.10
CA ARG A 263 21.02 -45.88 7.91
C ARG A 263 21.73 -46.47 6.70
N LYS A 264 23.05 -46.66 6.78
CA LYS A 264 23.94 -47.11 5.68
C LYS A 264 23.86 -46.12 4.49
N VAL A 265 23.81 -44.83 4.76
CA VAL A 265 23.78 -43.75 3.78
C VAL A 265 25.09 -42.98 3.87
N LYS A 266 25.68 -42.63 2.73
CA LYS A 266 26.89 -41.80 2.67
C LYS A 266 26.53 -40.34 2.64
N LEU A 267 27.25 -39.50 3.42
CA LEU A 267 27.20 -38.04 3.28
C LEU A 267 28.38 -37.57 2.42
N GLU A 268 28.10 -36.86 1.34
CA GLU A 268 29.12 -36.38 0.42
C GLU A 268 29.05 -34.83 0.39
N VAL A 269 30.10 -34.20 0.89
CA VAL A 269 30.30 -32.74 0.84
C VAL A 269 31.59 -32.49 0.05
N PRO A 270 31.52 -32.43 -1.30
CA PRO A 270 32.72 -32.19 -2.10
C PRO A 270 33.26 -30.79 -1.84
N GLU A 271 34.56 -30.71 -1.56
CA GLU A 271 35.25 -29.44 -1.44
C GLU A 271 35.26 -28.70 -2.78
N GLY A 272 34.98 -27.42 -2.74
CA GLY A 272 34.92 -26.52 -3.90
C GLY A 272 35.59 -25.20 -3.60
N PRO A 273 35.46 -24.22 -4.50
CA PRO A 273 35.92 -22.85 -4.22
C PRO A 273 35.29 -22.31 -2.94
N PRO A 274 36.03 -21.53 -2.12
CA PRO A 274 35.49 -20.98 -0.88
C PRO A 274 34.31 -20.04 -1.18
N VAL A 275 33.19 -20.24 -0.50
CA VAL A 275 31.99 -19.43 -0.62
C VAL A 275 31.56 -19.00 0.76
N THR A 276 31.58 -17.67 1.02
CA THR A 276 31.20 -17.08 2.29
C THR A 276 29.88 -16.33 2.18
N VAL A 277 29.07 -16.41 3.22
CA VAL A 277 27.80 -15.71 3.36
C VAL A 277 27.75 -14.93 4.67
N GLN A 278 26.94 -13.88 4.72
CA GLN A 278 26.64 -13.16 5.95
C GLN A 278 25.45 -13.85 6.63
N ALA A 279 25.75 -14.72 7.58
CA ALA A 279 24.75 -15.50 8.29
C ALA A 279 25.24 -15.85 9.70
N ASP A 280 24.32 -16.18 10.59
CA ASP A 280 24.66 -16.73 11.90
C ASP A 280 25.13 -18.19 11.72
N PRO A 281 26.40 -18.52 12.06
CA PRO A 281 26.93 -19.86 11.78
C PRO A 281 26.17 -20.98 12.51
N ASP A 282 25.77 -20.76 13.78
CA ASP A 282 25.14 -21.77 14.61
C ASP A 282 23.73 -22.08 14.10
N TRP A 283 22.94 -21.04 13.84
CA TRP A 283 21.58 -21.22 13.35
C TRP A 283 21.51 -21.66 11.88
N THR A 284 22.50 -21.28 11.08
CA THR A 284 22.62 -21.81 9.71
C THR A 284 22.97 -23.29 9.73
N MET A 285 23.92 -23.69 10.57
CA MET A 285 24.26 -25.10 10.75
C MET A 285 23.06 -25.93 11.23
N GLU A 286 22.29 -25.42 12.21
CA GLU A 286 21.06 -26.09 12.68
C GLU A 286 20.02 -26.25 11.55
N ALA A 287 19.86 -25.25 10.70
CA ALA A 287 18.97 -25.35 9.54
C ALA A 287 19.46 -26.41 8.54
N LEU A 288 20.75 -26.40 8.19
CA LEU A 288 21.35 -27.38 7.29
C LEU A 288 21.28 -28.81 7.86
N LEU A 289 21.51 -28.96 9.16
CA LEU A 289 21.34 -30.23 9.89
C LEU A 289 19.94 -30.81 9.72
N ASN A 290 18.89 -29.99 9.89
CA ASN A 290 17.50 -30.41 9.73
C ASN A 290 17.20 -30.87 8.29
N LEU A 291 17.74 -30.14 7.28
CA LEU A 291 17.59 -30.52 5.87
C LEU A 291 18.32 -31.81 5.52
N MET A 292 19.62 -31.92 5.91
CA MET A 292 20.43 -33.07 5.64
C MET A 292 19.92 -34.33 6.36
N LYS A 293 19.47 -34.16 7.61
CA LYS A 293 18.84 -35.26 8.38
C LYS A 293 17.60 -35.78 7.67
N ASN A 294 16.75 -34.91 7.13
CA ASN A 294 15.59 -35.36 6.36
C ASN A 294 15.99 -36.17 5.15
N CYS A 295 17.00 -35.73 4.40
CA CYS A 295 17.55 -36.50 3.28
C CYS A 295 18.09 -37.86 3.68
N VAL A 296 18.84 -37.96 4.80
CA VAL A 296 19.38 -39.24 5.31
C VAL A 296 18.25 -40.18 5.74
N GLU A 297 17.22 -39.64 6.43
CA GLU A 297 16.10 -40.47 6.92
C GLU A 297 15.26 -41.08 5.78
N HIS A 298 15.18 -40.38 4.62
CA HIS A 298 14.41 -40.82 3.46
C HIS A 298 15.22 -41.51 2.37
N SER A 299 16.54 -41.56 2.52
CA SER A 299 17.44 -42.25 1.58
C SER A 299 17.42 -43.78 1.75
N PRO A 300 17.43 -44.56 0.67
CA PRO A 300 17.59 -46.01 0.74
C PRO A 300 18.99 -46.37 1.22
N PRO A 301 19.14 -47.51 1.94
CA PRO A 301 20.45 -48.00 2.35
C PRO A 301 21.40 -48.23 1.16
N GLY A 302 22.66 -47.84 1.31
CA GLY A 302 23.68 -47.93 0.25
C GLY A 302 23.72 -46.73 -0.71
N SER A 303 22.82 -45.74 -0.52
CA SER A 303 22.81 -44.51 -1.29
C SER A 303 23.68 -43.41 -0.68
N ALA A 304 23.74 -42.26 -1.36
CA ALA A 304 24.45 -41.10 -0.86
C ALA A 304 23.53 -39.86 -0.88
N VAL A 305 23.66 -39.03 0.16
CA VAL A 305 23.15 -37.65 0.20
C VAL A 305 24.29 -36.73 -0.20
N ARG A 306 24.08 -35.95 -1.26
CA ARG A 306 25.09 -35.06 -1.80
C ARG A 306 24.73 -33.60 -1.49
N CYS A 307 25.67 -32.90 -0.86
CA CYS A 307 25.57 -31.49 -0.54
C CYS A 307 26.55 -30.69 -1.40
N THR A 308 26.09 -29.84 -2.26
CA THR A 308 26.91 -28.98 -3.11
C THR A 308 26.61 -27.50 -2.85
N TYR A 309 27.58 -26.64 -3.12
CA TYR A 309 27.40 -25.22 -2.99
C TYR A 309 28.05 -24.49 -4.16
N THR A 310 27.44 -23.37 -4.56
CA THR A 310 27.94 -22.53 -5.68
C THR A 310 27.68 -21.07 -5.36
N GLN A 311 28.39 -20.18 -6.02
CA GLN A 311 28.20 -18.75 -5.90
C GLN A 311 27.96 -18.13 -7.28
N THR A 312 26.97 -17.22 -7.33
CA THR A 312 26.69 -16.34 -8.44
C THR A 312 26.91 -14.87 -7.99
N PRO A 313 26.90 -13.88 -8.88
CA PRO A 313 26.96 -12.48 -8.45
C PRO A 313 25.81 -12.01 -7.57
N LEU A 314 24.67 -12.73 -7.55
CA LEU A 314 23.46 -12.32 -6.84
C LEU A 314 23.21 -13.10 -5.55
N TYR A 315 23.66 -14.35 -5.48
CA TYR A 315 23.45 -15.23 -4.33
C TYR A 315 24.47 -16.36 -4.27
N ALA A 316 24.66 -16.89 -3.07
CA ALA A 316 25.27 -18.19 -2.86
C ALA A 316 24.15 -19.24 -2.71
N GLU A 317 24.33 -20.41 -3.34
CA GLU A 317 23.34 -21.49 -3.35
C GLU A 317 23.92 -22.76 -2.74
N VAL A 318 23.18 -23.37 -1.82
CA VAL A 318 23.43 -24.71 -1.29
C VAL A 318 22.36 -25.64 -1.84
N CYS A 319 22.76 -26.78 -2.38
CA CYS A 319 21.87 -27.82 -2.86
C CYS A 319 22.14 -29.12 -2.09
N ILE A 320 21.15 -29.64 -1.37
CA ILE A 320 21.16 -30.88 -0.62
C ILE A 320 20.23 -31.87 -1.31
N ARG A 321 20.77 -32.99 -1.79
CA ARG A 321 20.02 -33.91 -2.61
C ARG A 321 20.16 -35.34 -2.09
N ASP A 322 19.05 -36.05 -2.01
CA ASP A 322 18.98 -37.47 -1.68
C ASP A 322 18.71 -38.34 -2.94
N ARG A 323 18.72 -39.63 -2.74
CA ARG A 323 18.33 -40.67 -3.73
C ARG A 323 17.10 -41.47 -3.28
N GLY A 324 16.26 -40.87 -2.46
CA GLY A 324 15.01 -41.44 -1.99
C GLY A 324 13.88 -41.39 -3.05
N PRO A 325 12.66 -41.67 -2.63
CA PRO A 325 11.49 -41.61 -3.51
C PRO A 325 11.10 -40.19 -3.96
N GLY A 326 11.73 -39.15 -3.37
CA GLY A 326 11.33 -37.76 -3.56
C GLY A 326 10.06 -37.41 -2.80
N PHE A 327 9.53 -36.24 -3.09
CA PHE A 327 8.33 -35.71 -2.47
C PHE A 327 7.11 -35.93 -3.35
N ALA A 328 5.99 -36.34 -2.77
CA ALA A 328 4.73 -36.40 -3.50
C ALA A 328 4.31 -34.96 -3.90
N PRO A 329 3.77 -34.72 -5.12
CA PRO A 329 3.36 -33.39 -5.55
C PRO A 329 2.38 -32.69 -4.59
N ALA A 330 1.52 -33.45 -3.92
CA ALA A 330 0.57 -32.94 -2.93
C ALA A 330 1.25 -32.48 -1.62
N ASP A 331 2.43 -33.04 -1.29
CA ASP A 331 3.17 -32.72 -0.08
C ASP A 331 4.06 -31.47 -0.24
N LEU A 332 4.55 -31.20 -1.45
CA LEU A 332 5.49 -30.10 -1.73
C LEU A 332 5.05 -28.73 -1.18
N PRO A 333 3.79 -28.28 -1.37
CA PRO A 333 3.36 -26.99 -0.83
C PRO A 333 3.33 -26.94 0.70
N ARG A 334 3.24 -28.10 1.35
CA ARG A 334 3.02 -28.26 2.79
C ARG A 334 4.24 -28.71 3.55
N LEU A 335 5.34 -29.06 2.88
CA LEU A 335 6.55 -29.62 3.49
C LEU A 335 7.11 -28.81 4.65
N PHE A 336 6.96 -27.48 4.58
CA PHE A 336 7.43 -26.53 5.59
C PHE A 336 6.35 -26.08 6.58
N GLU A 337 5.12 -26.66 6.50
CA GLU A 337 4.10 -26.43 7.52
C GLU A 337 4.48 -27.14 8.82
N ARG A 338 4.22 -26.50 9.93
CA ARG A 338 4.49 -27.05 11.27
C ARG A 338 3.64 -28.27 11.54
N PHE A 339 4.24 -29.31 12.13
CA PHE A 339 3.62 -30.60 12.43
C PHE A 339 3.14 -31.38 11.20
N TYR A 340 3.45 -30.90 10.01
CA TYR A 340 3.10 -31.62 8.79
C TYR A 340 4.00 -32.84 8.62
N ARG A 341 3.38 -33.96 8.27
CA ARG A 341 4.05 -35.24 8.00
C ARG A 341 3.49 -35.80 6.71
N GLY A 342 4.30 -35.89 5.69
CA GLY A 342 3.94 -36.56 4.43
C GLY A 342 3.68 -38.04 4.60
N ALA A 343 3.12 -38.69 3.59
CA ALA A 343 2.76 -40.12 3.60
C ALA A 343 3.94 -41.09 3.89
N GLY A 344 5.18 -40.66 3.59
CA GLY A 344 6.40 -41.40 3.83
C GLY A 344 7.09 -41.12 5.17
N ALA A 345 6.49 -40.35 6.07
CA ALA A 345 7.15 -39.93 7.29
C ALA A 345 7.36 -41.07 8.27
N GLY A 346 8.62 -41.30 8.68
CA GLY A 346 9.01 -42.32 9.66
C GLY A 346 8.35 -42.09 11.04
N PRO A 347 8.25 -43.16 11.88
CA PRO A 347 7.60 -43.09 13.19
C PRO A 347 8.29 -42.13 14.17
N GLY A 348 9.49 -41.66 13.88
CA GLY A 348 10.29 -40.75 14.71
C GLY A 348 10.18 -39.27 14.32
N SER A 349 9.61 -38.94 13.16
CA SER A 349 9.55 -37.54 12.67
C SER A 349 8.51 -36.73 13.43
N THR A 350 8.86 -35.50 13.83
CA THR A 350 7.99 -34.58 14.56
C THR A 350 7.23 -33.63 13.64
N GLY A 351 7.64 -33.49 12.37
CA GLY A 351 7.10 -32.53 11.43
C GLY A 351 7.44 -31.07 11.75
N ILE A 352 8.47 -30.83 12.59
CA ILE A 352 8.87 -29.49 13.01
C ILE A 352 10.20 -29.05 12.36
N GLY A 353 11.12 -29.98 12.10
CA GLY A 353 12.49 -29.67 11.67
C GLY A 353 12.58 -28.86 10.38
N LEU A 354 11.78 -29.19 9.35
CA LEU A 354 11.76 -28.44 8.09
C LEU A 354 11.17 -27.04 8.25
N ALA A 355 10.16 -26.88 9.12
CA ALA A 355 9.59 -25.57 9.45
C ALA A 355 10.60 -24.69 10.18
N ILE A 356 11.36 -25.25 11.13
CA ILE A 356 12.45 -24.55 11.82
C ILE A 356 13.54 -24.13 10.81
N ALA A 357 13.97 -25.04 9.95
CA ALA A 357 15.00 -24.74 8.96
C ALA A 357 14.58 -23.58 8.06
N ARG A 358 13.34 -23.58 7.59
CA ARG A 358 12.79 -22.48 6.79
C ARG A 358 12.80 -21.16 7.54
N GLU A 359 12.24 -21.11 8.74
CA GLU A 359 12.15 -19.89 9.54
C GLU A 359 13.52 -19.30 9.88
N LEU A 360 14.51 -20.17 10.24
CA LEU A 360 15.89 -19.76 10.51
C LEU A 360 16.57 -19.13 9.28
N LEU A 361 16.37 -19.71 8.11
CA LEU A 361 16.97 -19.24 6.86
C LEU A 361 16.29 -17.96 6.37
N GLU A 362 14.94 -17.88 6.39
CA GLU A 362 14.20 -16.68 6.00
C GLU A 362 14.59 -15.45 6.85
N ARG A 363 14.84 -15.64 8.14
CA ARG A 363 15.32 -14.56 9.03
C ARG A 363 16.73 -14.08 8.71
N GLN A 364 17.49 -14.85 7.97
CA GLN A 364 18.85 -14.53 7.51
C GLN A 364 18.90 -14.13 6.03
N ASN A 365 17.78 -13.66 5.48
CA ASN A 365 17.64 -13.26 4.08
C ASN A 365 18.00 -14.39 3.08
N ALA A 366 17.74 -15.65 3.49
CA ALA A 366 17.93 -16.81 2.64
C ALA A 366 16.56 -17.40 2.23
N LEU A 367 16.47 -17.91 1.02
CA LEU A 367 15.29 -18.58 0.48
C LEU A 367 15.50 -20.09 0.46
N LEU A 368 14.62 -20.82 1.13
CA LEU A 368 14.58 -22.29 1.10
C LEU A 368 13.46 -22.78 0.17
N THR A 369 13.82 -23.65 -0.76
CA THR A 369 12.88 -24.35 -1.64
C THR A 369 13.10 -25.86 -1.61
N ALA A 370 12.05 -26.63 -1.89
CA ALA A 370 12.11 -28.08 -2.02
C ALA A 370 11.52 -28.50 -3.37
N GLY A 371 12.03 -29.58 -3.90
CA GLY A 371 11.56 -30.16 -5.16
C GLY A 371 12.10 -31.58 -5.36
N ASN A 372 11.75 -32.18 -6.46
CA ASN A 372 12.31 -33.47 -6.88
C ASN A 372 13.42 -33.26 -7.90
N ALA A 373 14.50 -33.99 -7.76
CA ALA A 373 15.59 -33.93 -8.72
C ALA A 373 15.22 -34.65 -10.03
N PRO A 374 15.74 -34.20 -11.19
CA PRO A 374 15.36 -34.75 -12.51
C PRO A 374 15.63 -36.26 -12.65
N ASP A 375 16.67 -36.77 -11.98
CA ASP A 375 17.09 -38.18 -11.97
C ASP A 375 16.59 -38.91 -10.72
N GLY A 376 15.59 -38.37 -10.02
CA GLY A 376 14.96 -38.95 -8.84
C GLY A 376 15.56 -38.46 -7.52
N GLY A 377 14.81 -38.65 -6.44
CA GLY A 377 15.15 -38.19 -5.10
C GLY A 377 14.64 -36.80 -4.77
N GLY A 378 14.63 -36.44 -3.49
CA GLY A 378 14.30 -35.13 -2.98
C GLY A 378 15.49 -34.16 -3.06
N GLN A 379 15.19 -32.89 -3.22
CA GLN A 379 16.19 -31.85 -3.27
C GLN A 379 15.71 -30.65 -2.47
N PHE A 380 16.58 -30.13 -1.60
CA PHE A 380 16.44 -28.83 -0.95
C PHE A 380 17.46 -27.87 -1.56
N THR A 381 17.00 -26.65 -1.84
CA THR A 381 17.85 -25.56 -2.35
C THR A 381 17.73 -24.36 -1.44
N VAL A 382 18.86 -23.89 -0.91
CA VAL A 382 18.97 -22.70 -0.07
C VAL A 382 19.74 -21.64 -0.82
N ARG A 383 19.19 -20.43 -0.97
CA ARG A 383 19.84 -19.28 -1.61
C ARG A 383 20.02 -18.15 -0.60
N PHE A 384 21.25 -17.79 -0.35
CA PHE A 384 21.63 -16.62 0.46
C PHE A 384 21.87 -15.45 -0.48
N TYR A 385 21.02 -14.44 -0.44
CA TYR A 385 21.13 -13.25 -1.29
C TYR A 385 22.15 -12.29 -0.74
N PHE A 386 23.02 -11.77 -1.63
CA PHE A 386 23.93 -10.69 -1.29
C PHE A 386 23.17 -9.36 -1.29
N ALA A 387 23.46 -8.50 -0.28
CA ALA A 387 22.84 -7.19 -0.12
C ALA A 387 23.47 -6.14 -1.06
#